data_8e3c248789e6a5648387a1e15a83856d
#
_entry.id   8e3c248789e6a5648387a1e15a83856d
#
_cell.length_a   1.000
_cell.length_b   1.000
_cell.length_c   1.000
_cell.angle_alpha   90.00
_cell.angle_beta   90.00
_cell.angle_gamma   90.00
#
_symmetry.space_group_name_H-M   'P 1'
#
loop_
_entity.id
_entity.type
_entity.pdbx_description
1 polymer ?
#
loop_
_entity_poly.entity_id
_entity_poly.type
_entity_poly.pdbx_seq_one_letter_code
_entity_poly.pdbx_strand_id
1 'polypeptide(L)'
;MTSNLHAEAALRDTPLPYPAARRDDTTDDYHGTLVADPYRWLEDADAPETKAWVEAENTVTEMYLAAVPGRSTIKERITQLWNYARYGTPFQEGGRYFYTKNDGLQNQSVLYLSLIHI
;
A
#
# COMPACT_ATOMS: atom_id res chain seq x y z
N MET A 1 -15.37 20.31 -21.54
CA MET A 1 -14.80 18.96 -21.42
C MET A 1 -13.32 18.85 -21.88
N THR A 2 -12.74 19.88 -22.46
CA THR A 2 -11.37 19.88 -23.01
C THR A 2 -10.27 20.20 -22.00
N SER A 3 -10.59 20.75 -20.82
CA SER A 3 -9.61 21.19 -19.83
C SER A 3 -8.87 20.06 -19.09
N ASN A 4 -9.50 18.90 -18.95
CA ASN A 4 -8.92 17.75 -18.22
C ASN A 4 -7.84 17.00 -19.03
N LEU A 5 -7.97 16.93 -20.36
CA LEU A 5 -7.02 16.21 -21.20
C LEU A 5 -5.65 16.88 -21.27
N HIS A 6 -5.60 18.22 -21.15
CA HIS A 6 -4.33 18.94 -21.13
C HIS A 6 -3.59 18.81 -19.78
N ALA A 7 -4.34 18.70 -18.67
CA ALA A 7 -3.76 18.48 -17.34
C ALA A 7 -3.18 17.06 -17.21
N GLU A 8 -3.84 16.06 -17.80
CA GLU A 8 -3.35 14.67 -17.84
C GLU A 8 -2.10 14.51 -18.70
N ALA A 9 -2.02 15.22 -19.83
CA ALA A 9 -0.83 15.19 -20.68
C ALA A 9 0.38 15.83 -19.97
N ALA A 10 0.19 16.93 -19.24
CA ALA A 10 1.27 17.61 -18.51
C ALA A 10 1.86 16.75 -17.38
N LEU A 11 1.07 15.89 -16.74
CA LEU A 11 1.55 14.97 -15.70
C LEU A 11 2.43 13.83 -16.26
N ARG A 12 2.26 13.48 -17.55
CA ARG A 12 3.02 12.40 -18.20
C ARG A 12 4.39 12.82 -18.71
N ASP A 13 4.54 14.10 -19.04
CA ASP A 13 5.75 14.61 -19.71
C ASP A 13 6.76 15.27 -18.75
N THR A 14 6.39 15.48 -17.49
CA THR A 14 7.31 16.05 -16.50
C THR A 14 8.06 14.94 -15.78
N PRO A 15 9.40 14.89 -15.85
CA PRO A 15 10.18 13.93 -15.08
C PRO A 15 9.89 14.10 -13.57
N LEU A 16 9.58 12.99 -12.90
CA LEU A 16 9.38 13.00 -11.46
C LEU A 16 10.71 13.26 -10.74
N PRO A 17 10.71 14.07 -9.69
CA PRO A 17 11.92 14.40 -8.92
C PRO A 17 12.28 13.25 -7.97
N TYR A 18 12.68 12.10 -8.52
CA TYR A 18 13.08 10.95 -7.72
C TYR A 18 14.28 11.28 -6.82
N PRO A 19 14.26 10.91 -5.53
CA PRO A 19 15.42 11.03 -4.67
C PRO A 19 16.57 10.16 -5.19
N ALA A 20 17.79 10.69 -5.13
CA ALA A 20 18.95 9.92 -5.51
C ALA A 20 19.26 8.85 -4.45
N ALA A 21 19.37 7.59 -4.87
CA ALA A 21 19.92 6.54 -4.01
C ALA A 21 21.44 6.64 -3.98
N ARG A 22 22.04 6.57 -2.78
CA ARG A 22 23.50 6.50 -2.62
C ARG A 22 24.02 5.22 -3.29
N ARG A 23 25.15 5.34 -3.95
CA ARG A 23 25.87 4.18 -4.52
C ARG A 23 27.14 3.97 -3.73
N ASP A 24 27.45 2.73 -3.38
CA ASP A 24 28.72 2.31 -2.80
C ASP A 24 29.47 1.30 -3.69
N ASP A 25 30.66 0.90 -3.28
CA ASP A 25 31.53 0.02 -4.04
C ASP A 25 31.42 -1.45 -3.59
N THR A 26 30.29 -1.83 -2.99
CA THR A 26 30.03 -3.21 -2.55
C THR A 26 30.05 -4.15 -3.76
N THR A 27 30.83 -5.23 -3.64
CA THR A 27 30.94 -6.26 -4.69
C THR A 27 30.96 -7.64 -4.04
N ASP A 28 30.35 -8.61 -4.71
CA ASP A 28 30.42 -10.03 -4.35
C ASP A 28 31.27 -10.79 -5.37
N ASP A 29 32.01 -11.78 -4.87
CA ASP A 29 32.76 -12.71 -5.72
C ASP A 29 31.97 -14.01 -5.91
N TYR A 30 31.48 -14.23 -7.13
CA TYR A 30 30.82 -15.46 -7.54
C TYR A 30 31.80 -16.34 -8.32
N HIS A 31 32.58 -17.15 -7.60
CA HIS A 31 33.55 -18.10 -8.20
C HIS A 31 34.59 -17.42 -9.11
N GLY A 32 35.12 -16.29 -8.66
CA GLY A 32 36.11 -15.51 -9.42
C GLY A 32 35.50 -14.43 -10.32
N THR A 33 34.18 -14.28 -10.35
CA THR A 33 33.50 -13.21 -11.09
C THR A 33 32.99 -12.17 -10.08
N LEU A 34 33.52 -10.96 -10.15
CA LEU A 34 33.09 -9.84 -9.30
C LEU A 34 31.78 -9.23 -9.86
N VAL A 35 30.76 -9.20 -9.03
CA VAL A 35 29.46 -8.60 -9.34
C VAL A 35 29.24 -7.41 -8.41
N ALA A 36 29.06 -6.21 -8.98
CA ALA A 36 28.80 -5.02 -8.21
C ALA A 36 27.36 -4.98 -7.68
N ASP A 37 27.22 -4.59 -6.41
CA ASP A 37 25.94 -4.38 -5.76
C ASP A 37 25.94 -3.02 -5.02
N PRO A 38 25.84 -1.92 -5.77
CA PRO A 38 25.99 -0.58 -5.20
C PRO A 38 24.85 -0.14 -4.29
N TYR A 39 23.80 -0.92 -4.18
CA TYR A 39 22.60 -0.62 -3.39
C TYR A 39 22.36 -1.61 -2.26
N ARG A 40 23.35 -2.42 -1.90
CA ARG A 40 23.29 -3.41 -0.80
C ARG A 40 22.78 -2.80 0.52
N TRP A 41 23.07 -1.55 0.77
CA TRP A 41 22.62 -0.83 1.97
C TRP A 41 21.08 -0.75 2.11
N LEU A 42 20.32 -0.89 1.00
CA LEU A 42 18.85 -0.93 1.02
C LEU A 42 18.27 -2.25 1.55
N GLU A 43 19.07 -3.31 1.67
CA GLU A 43 18.62 -4.60 2.20
C GLU A 43 18.27 -4.51 3.71
N ASP A 44 18.94 -3.62 4.44
CA ASP A 44 18.58 -3.35 5.83
C ASP A 44 17.39 -2.36 5.89
N ALA A 45 16.18 -2.93 5.91
CA ALA A 45 14.94 -2.15 5.98
C ALA A 45 14.79 -1.34 7.27
N ASP A 46 15.54 -1.70 8.34
CA ASP A 46 15.49 -1.03 9.63
C ASP A 46 16.52 0.10 9.76
N ALA A 47 17.50 0.15 8.89
CA ALA A 47 18.50 1.22 8.88
C ALA A 47 17.84 2.60 8.71
N PRO A 48 18.29 3.62 9.48
CA PRO A 48 17.75 4.98 9.39
C PRO A 48 17.86 5.58 7.98
N GLU A 49 18.95 5.27 7.26
CA GLU A 49 19.20 5.76 5.90
C GLU A 49 18.17 5.16 4.91
N THR A 50 17.90 3.86 5.01
CA THR A 50 16.90 3.18 4.19
C THR A 50 15.50 3.74 4.44
N LYS A 51 15.13 3.93 5.71
CA LYS A 51 13.85 4.54 6.08
C LYS A 51 13.71 5.97 5.53
N ALA A 52 14.75 6.77 5.63
CA ALA A 52 14.73 8.15 5.11
C ALA A 52 14.59 8.17 3.58
N TRP A 53 15.25 7.27 2.87
CA TRP A 53 15.12 7.16 1.41
C TRP A 53 13.70 6.70 1.01
N VAL A 54 13.14 5.69 1.68
CA VAL A 54 11.77 5.23 1.45
C VAL A 54 10.74 6.34 1.70
N GLU A 55 10.91 7.15 2.75
CA GLU A 55 10.03 8.28 3.04
C GLU A 55 10.10 9.36 1.96
N ALA A 56 11.30 9.64 1.44
CA ALA A 56 11.48 10.57 0.34
C ALA A 56 10.80 10.07 -0.95
N GLU A 57 10.92 8.78 -1.30
CA GLU A 57 10.22 8.16 -2.44
C GLU A 57 8.70 8.19 -2.26
N ASN A 58 8.20 7.90 -1.05
CA ASN A 58 6.78 8.00 -0.73
C ASN A 58 6.25 9.42 -0.91
N THR A 59 7.05 10.44 -0.55
CA THR A 59 6.67 11.84 -0.74
C THR A 59 6.44 12.17 -2.21
N VAL A 60 7.32 11.71 -3.11
CA VAL A 60 7.15 11.88 -4.57
C VAL A 60 5.88 11.17 -5.05
N THR A 61 5.68 9.95 -4.59
CA THR A 61 4.49 9.14 -4.93
C THR A 61 3.20 9.83 -4.49
N GLU A 62 3.15 10.32 -3.26
CA GLU A 62 1.98 10.99 -2.71
C GLU A 62 1.65 12.29 -3.44
N MET A 63 2.67 13.10 -3.74
CA MET A 63 2.49 14.33 -4.53
C MET A 63 1.91 14.01 -5.91
N TYR A 64 2.46 13.03 -6.61
CA TYR A 64 1.97 12.61 -7.92
C TYR A 64 0.53 12.11 -7.85
N LEU A 65 0.24 11.18 -6.93
CA LEU A 65 -1.09 10.60 -6.79
C LEU A 65 -2.15 11.62 -6.34
N ALA A 66 -1.76 12.61 -5.53
CA ALA A 66 -2.67 13.68 -5.12
C ALA A 66 -3.08 14.58 -6.29
N ALA A 67 -2.21 14.73 -7.28
CA ALA A 67 -2.47 15.53 -8.47
C ALA A 67 -3.29 14.79 -9.56
N VAL A 68 -3.48 13.46 -9.44
CA VAL A 68 -4.21 12.67 -10.45
C VAL A 68 -5.70 13.03 -10.47
N PRO A 69 -6.22 13.53 -11.60
CA PRO A 69 -7.64 13.84 -11.75
C PRO A 69 -8.51 12.60 -11.52
N GLY A 70 -9.61 12.76 -10.79
CA GLY A 70 -10.57 11.68 -10.53
C GLY A 70 -10.20 10.70 -9.41
N ARG A 71 -9.00 10.82 -8.80
CA ARG A 71 -8.59 9.95 -7.68
C ARG A 71 -9.59 9.97 -6.52
N SER A 72 -10.07 11.15 -6.15
CA SER A 72 -11.09 11.30 -5.09
C SER A 72 -12.40 10.60 -5.44
N THR A 73 -12.88 10.79 -6.66
CA THR A 73 -14.12 10.16 -7.16
C THR A 73 -14.02 8.63 -7.16
N ILE A 74 -12.87 8.10 -7.60
CA ILE A 74 -12.62 6.65 -7.57
C ILE A 74 -12.57 6.14 -6.14
N LYS A 75 -11.85 6.85 -5.24
CA LYS A 75 -11.78 6.50 -3.82
C LYS A 75 -13.15 6.48 -3.17
N GLU A 76 -13.96 7.51 -3.40
CA GLU A 76 -15.33 7.59 -2.87
C GLU A 76 -16.19 6.44 -3.37
N ARG A 77 -16.10 6.14 -4.68
CA ARG A 77 -16.87 5.04 -5.26
C ARG A 77 -16.46 3.68 -4.71
N ILE A 78 -15.17 3.41 -4.58
CA ILE A 78 -14.66 2.17 -3.97
C ILE A 78 -15.10 2.08 -2.51
N THR A 79 -15.01 3.19 -1.76
CA THR A 79 -15.46 3.24 -0.37
C THR A 79 -16.93 2.91 -0.23
N GLN A 80 -17.80 3.47 -1.08
CA GLN A 80 -19.23 3.16 -1.10
C GLN A 80 -19.50 1.68 -1.40
N LEU A 81 -18.80 1.13 -2.41
CA LEU A 81 -18.96 -0.26 -2.81
C LEU A 81 -18.47 -1.24 -1.74
N TRP A 82 -17.44 -0.85 -0.97
CA TRP A 82 -16.84 -1.70 0.07
C TRP A 82 -17.54 -1.60 1.42
N ASN A 83 -18.32 -0.52 1.61
CA ASN A 83 -19.00 -0.24 2.87
C ASN A 83 -20.32 -1.01 2.99
N TYR A 84 -20.23 -2.33 3.20
CA TYR A 84 -21.36 -3.20 3.52
C TYR A 84 -20.98 -4.23 4.58
N ALA A 85 -21.96 -4.65 5.38
CA ALA A 85 -21.74 -5.65 6.41
C ALA A 85 -21.41 -7.03 5.82
N ARG A 86 -20.31 -7.62 6.29
CA ARG A 86 -19.85 -8.96 5.89
C ARG A 86 -19.81 -9.87 7.08
N TYR A 87 -20.29 -11.08 6.92
CA TYR A 87 -20.36 -12.10 7.96
C TYR A 87 -19.54 -13.31 7.55
N GLY A 88 -18.72 -13.83 8.48
CA GLY A 88 -18.08 -15.13 8.32
C GLY A 88 -19.06 -16.25 8.59
N THR A 89 -18.73 -17.45 8.11
CA THR A 89 -19.52 -18.66 8.39
C THR A 89 -19.57 -18.91 9.89
N PRO A 90 -20.78 -19.06 10.49
CA PRO A 90 -20.89 -19.41 11.89
C PRO A 90 -20.30 -20.80 12.17
N PHE A 91 -19.65 -20.95 13.32
CA PHE A 91 -19.19 -22.24 13.82
C PHE A 91 -19.64 -22.44 15.27
N GLN A 92 -19.72 -23.70 15.68
CA GLN A 92 -20.15 -24.07 17.04
C GLN A 92 -18.97 -24.63 17.83
N GLU A 93 -18.78 -24.12 19.05
CA GLU A 93 -17.79 -24.62 19.99
C GLU A 93 -18.34 -24.49 21.40
N GLY A 94 -18.20 -25.55 22.22
CA GLY A 94 -18.69 -25.59 23.62
C GLY A 94 -20.19 -25.28 23.77
N GLY A 95 -21.04 -25.67 22.82
CA GLY A 95 -22.47 -25.41 22.84
C GLY A 95 -22.86 -23.95 22.51
N ARG A 96 -21.94 -23.18 22.00
CA ARG A 96 -22.15 -21.77 21.61
C ARG A 96 -21.82 -21.57 20.14
N TYR A 97 -22.49 -20.59 19.52
CA TYR A 97 -22.21 -20.20 18.13
C TYR A 97 -21.36 -18.94 18.06
N PHE A 98 -20.33 -19.01 17.24
CA PHE A 98 -19.43 -17.89 16.98
C PHE A 98 -19.50 -17.54 15.50
N TYR A 99 -19.36 -16.26 15.20
CA TYR A 99 -19.22 -15.77 13.84
C TYR A 99 -18.38 -14.50 13.82
N THR A 100 -17.78 -14.21 12.69
CA THR A 100 -17.08 -12.94 12.49
C THR A 100 -17.98 -11.96 11.74
N LYS A 101 -17.87 -10.69 12.06
CA LYS A 101 -18.59 -9.61 11.38
C LYS A 101 -17.65 -8.45 11.14
N ASN A 102 -17.76 -7.85 9.95
CA ASN A 102 -17.16 -6.58 9.62
C ASN A 102 -18.29 -5.65 9.15
N ASP A 103 -18.41 -4.48 9.76
CA ASP A 103 -19.50 -3.53 9.45
C ASP A 103 -19.25 -2.73 8.14
N GLY A 104 -18.19 -3.06 7.40
CA GLY A 104 -17.86 -2.48 6.10
C GLY A 104 -16.43 -1.95 6.05
N LEU A 105 -16.13 -0.86 6.74
CA LEU A 105 -14.83 -0.17 6.67
C LEU A 105 -13.89 -0.48 7.83
N GLN A 106 -14.23 -1.44 8.68
CA GLN A 106 -13.33 -1.88 9.74
C GLN A 106 -12.10 -2.58 9.14
N ASN A 107 -10.92 -2.34 9.70
CA ASN A 107 -9.67 -2.96 9.25
C ASN A 107 -9.69 -4.48 9.42
N GLN A 108 -10.34 -4.98 10.47
CA GLN A 108 -10.48 -6.40 10.78
C GLN A 108 -11.91 -6.75 11.17
N SER A 109 -12.30 -8.00 10.90
CA SER A 109 -13.57 -8.52 11.39
C SER A 109 -13.50 -8.78 12.89
N VAL A 110 -14.59 -8.50 13.59
CA VAL A 110 -14.76 -8.76 15.02
C VAL A 110 -15.44 -10.11 15.21
N LEU A 111 -14.99 -10.89 16.20
CA LEU A 111 -15.62 -12.15 16.59
C LEU A 111 -16.82 -11.86 17.49
N TYR A 112 -17.95 -12.43 17.14
CA TYR A 112 -19.21 -12.35 17.91
C TYR A 112 -19.59 -13.71 18.45
N LEU A 113 -20.19 -13.69 19.63
CA LEU A 113 -20.79 -14.84 20.30
C LEU A 113 -22.31 -14.68 20.27
N SER A 114 -23.00 -15.66 19.71
CA SER A 114 -24.48 -15.74 19.83
C SER A 114 -24.87 -16.48 21.10
N LEU A 115 -25.74 -15.85 21.89
CA LEU A 115 -26.37 -16.45 23.08
C LEU A 115 -27.74 -17.08 22.77
N ILE A 116 -28.18 -17.02 21.52
CA ILE A 116 -29.44 -17.61 21.07
C ILE A 116 -29.16 -19.04 20.68
N HIS A 117 -29.70 -19.96 21.49
CA HIS A 117 -29.81 -21.38 21.13
C HIS A 117 -31.06 -21.56 20.27
N ILE A 118 -30.86 -21.95 19.06
CA ILE A 118 -31.96 -22.41 18.19
C ILE A 118 -32.13 -23.88 18.42
#